data_f067a0e49693f8028c93b46109ccbb44
#
_entry.id   f067a0e49693f8028c93b46109ccbb44
#
_cell.length_a   1.000
_cell.length_b   1.000
_cell.length_c   1.000
_cell.angle_alpha   90.00
_cell.angle_beta   90.00
_cell.angle_gamma   90.00
#
_symmetry.space_group_name_H-M   'P 1'
#
loop_
_entity.id
_entity.type
_entity.pdbx_description
1 polymer ?
#
loop_
_entity_poly.entity_id
_entity_poly.type
_entity_poly.pdbx_seq_one_letter_code
_entity_poly.pdbx_strand_id
1 'polypeptide(L)'
;NPDVILPCYVLGDPLAMGSAIANLPALITYKFNTNGVPASHSGGTPGVPDPTTLATYAELGATYGVAFSRQAKKSFVSAVMRRHSGFGPLGPGGIYLVDQNPLTNDAKAFFSLDDLGFPTHIPLGMGSYPAPTASNVSPVSDIVGSNADRQLSTGLFQPNTDHVAGDQVGKVSLGDIDISDDG
;
A
#
# COMPACT_ATOMS: atom_id res chain seq x y z
N ASN A 1 18.03 -15.81 13.42
CA ASN A 1 16.63 -15.90 13.03
C ASN A 1 16.18 -14.54 12.50
N PRO A 2 16.23 -14.33 11.17
CA PRO A 2 15.88 -13.05 10.58
C PRO A 2 14.38 -12.75 10.74
N ASP A 3 14.06 -11.47 10.71
CA ASP A 3 12.70 -11.01 10.56
C ASP A 3 12.28 -11.05 9.08
N VAL A 4 11.04 -11.42 8.85
CA VAL A 4 10.38 -11.33 7.55
C VAL A 4 9.45 -10.14 7.58
N ILE A 5 9.48 -9.31 6.55
CA ILE A 5 8.58 -8.18 6.37
C ILE A 5 7.60 -8.51 5.25
N LEU A 6 6.32 -8.24 5.49
CA LEU A 6 5.26 -8.55 4.54
C LEU A 6 4.30 -7.37 4.41
N PRO A 7 4.07 -6.83 3.19
CA PRO A 7 3.00 -5.89 2.94
C PRO A 7 1.63 -6.59 3.02
N CYS A 8 0.69 -5.91 3.67
CA CYS A 8 -0.68 -6.36 3.81
C CYS A 8 -1.59 -5.53 2.92
N TYR A 9 -2.63 -6.15 2.37
CA TYR A 9 -3.61 -5.46 1.56
C TYR A 9 -4.90 -5.26 2.32
N VAL A 10 -5.30 -3.99 2.42
CA VAL A 10 -6.57 -3.59 3.00
C VAL A 10 -7.45 -3.01 1.91
N LEU A 11 -8.74 -3.31 1.93
CA LEU A 11 -9.70 -2.77 0.97
C LEU A 11 -10.25 -1.45 1.47
N GLY A 12 -10.40 -0.46 0.59
CA GLY A 12 -11.05 0.82 0.86
C GLY A 12 -10.10 2.02 0.86
N ASP A 13 -10.60 3.16 1.33
CA ASP A 13 -9.88 4.43 1.43
C ASP A 13 -9.31 4.63 2.84
N PRO A 14 -7.98 4.55 3.02
CA PRO A 14 -7.37 4.76 4.33
C PRO A 14 -7.34 6.22 4.77
N LEU A 15 -7.44 7.16 3.83
CA LEU A 15 -7.21 8.59 4.06
C LEU A 15 -8.50 9.37 4.33
N ALA A 16 -9.66 8.78 4.06
CA ALA A 16 -10.93 9.43 4.33
C ALA A 16 -11.13 9.67 5.83
N MET A 17 -11.70 10.82 6.15
CA MET A 17 -11.99 11.16 7.54
C MET A 17 -12.91 10.13 8.19
N GLY A 18 -12.49 9.59 9.35
CA GLY A 18 -13.24 8.58 10.07
C GLY A 18 -13.18 7.18 9.46
N SER A 19 -12.24 6.92 8.54
CA SER A 19 -12.08 5.61 7.94
C SER A 19 -11.79 4.54 8.98
N ALA A 20 -12.66 3.53 9.06
CA ALA A 20 -12.53 2.41 10.00
C ALA A 20 -11.34 1.49 9.67
N ILE A 21 -10.78 1.61 8.47
CA ILE A 21 -9.66 0.79 8.00
C ILE A 21 -8.31 1.49 8.15
N ALA A 22 -8.28 2.76 8.52
CA ALA A 22 -7.06 3.59 8.59
C ALA A 22 -5.96 2.95 9.46
N ASN A 23 -6.35 2.36 10.58
CA ASN A 23 -5.44 1.77 11.56
C ASN A 23 -5.15 0.27 11.35
N LEU A 24 -5.69 -0.33 10.28
CA LEU A 24 -5.35 -1.71 9.96
C LEU A 24 -3.88 -1.83 9.51
N PRO A 25 -3.22 -2.97 9.76
CA PRO A 25 -1.83 -3.14 9.39
C PRO A 25 -1.66 -3.14 7.86
N ALA A 26 -0.75 -2.29 7.36
CA ALA A 26 -0.30 -2.27 5.96
C ALA A 26 1.06 -2.94 5.79
N LEU A 27 1.89 -2.96 6.83
CA LEU A 27 3.17 -3.64 6.85
C LEU A 27 3.33 -4.35 8.20
N ILE A 28 3.68 -5.61 8.14
CA ILE A 28 3.90 -6.44 9.33
C ILE A 28 5.28 -7.09 9.32
N THR A 29 5.75 -7.49 10.47
CA THR A 29 6.95 -8.31 10.62
C THR A 29 6.70 -9.50 11.53
N TYR A 30 7.42 -10.59 11.27
CA TYR A 30 7.43 -11.79 12.10
C TYR A 30 8.77 -12.52 11.98
N LYS A 31 9.10 -13.37 12.94
CA LYS A 31 10.33 -14.18 12.91
C LYS A 31 10.22 -15.32 11.89
N PHE A 32 11.22 -15.50 11.06
CA PHE A 32 11.25 -16.51 10.00
C PHE A 32 10.97 -17.96 10.50
N ASN A 33 11.39 -18.28 11.71
CA ASN A 33 11.20 -19.61 12.29
C ASN A 33 9.91 -19.78 13.11
N THR A 34 8.96 -18.89 12.99
CA THR A 34 7.60 -19.13 13.53
C THR A 34 6.96 -20.24 12.72
N ASN A 35 7.14 -21.45 13.19
CA ASN A 35 6.88 -22.71 12.50
C ASN A 35 5.43 -22.82 12.00
N GLY A 36 5.20 -22.57 10.72
CA GLY A 36 4.13 -23.17 9.93
C GLY A 36 2.67 -22.98 10.37
N VAL A 37 2.43 -22.27 11.45
CA VAL A 37 1.08 -21.97 11.92
C VAL A 37 0.74 -20.58 11.42
N PRO A 38 -0.35 -20.41 10.63
CA PRO A 38 -0.77 -19.10 10.18
C PRO A 38 -1.01 -18.21 11.39
N ALA A 39 -0.36 -17.04 11.42
CA ALA A 39 -0.71 -16.02 12.39
C ALA A 39 -2.18 -15.65 12.16
N SER A 40 -3.04 -15.98 13.10
CA SER A 40 -4.43 -15.56 13.02
C SER A 40 -4.54 -14.16 13.59
N HIS A 41 -5.19 -13.28 12.85
CA HIS A 41 -5.43 -11.89 13.26
C HIS A 41 -6.40 -11.77 14.44
N SER A 42 -6.96 -12.87 14.91
CA SER A 42 -7.94 -12.90 16.00
C SER A 42 -7.68 -14.11 16.89
N GLY A 43 -6.91 -13.90 17.94
CA GLY A 43 -6.68 -14.90 18.97
C GLY A 43 -5.74 -16.01 18.51
N GLY A 44 -4.47 -15.67 18.39
CA GLY A 44 -3.41 -16.54 17.88
C GLY A 44 -3.36 -17.92 18.53
N THR A 45 -2.76 -18.86 17.82
CA THR A 45 -2.46 -20.18 18.40
C THR A 45 -1.51 -20.00 19.58
N PRO A 46 -1.82 -20.57 20.75
CA PRO A 46 -0.95 -20.48 21.91
C PRO A 46 0.50 -20.87 21.56
N GLY A 47 1.45 -19.98 21.86
CA GLY A 47 2.88 -20.20 21.62
C GLY A 47 3.40 -19.68 20.27
N VAL A 48 2.55 -19.16 19.38
CA VAL A 48 2.97 -18.47 18.16
C VAL A 48 2.79 -16.96 18.37
N PRO A 49 3.87 -16.16 18.32
CA PRO A 49 3.75 -14.71 18.43
C PRO A 49 2.92 -14.14 17.28
N ASP A 50 2.02 -13.23 17.59
CA ASP A 50 1.32 -12.46 16.57
C ASP A 50 2.31 -11.61 15.75
N PRO A 51 2.04 -11.37 14.45
CA PRO A 51 2.82 -10.44 13.68
C PRO A 51 2.81 -9.05 14.31
N THR A 52 3.96 -8.39 14.30
CA THR A 52 4.06 -7.01 14.77
C THR A 52 3.74 -6.05 13.62
N THR A 53 2.84 -5.12 13.84
CA THR A 53 2.56 -4.04 12.87
C THR A 53 3.71 -3.05 12.85
N LEU A 54 4.30 -2.83 11.68
CA LEU A 54 5.33 -1.82 11.43
C LEU A 54 4.75 -0.51 10.91
N ALA A 55 3.65 -0.57 10.19
CA ALA A 55 2.96 0.59 9.66
C ALA A 55 1.48 0.30 9.42
N THR A 56 0.67 1.34 9.59
CA THR A 56 -0.77 1.32 9.35
C THR A 56 -1.12 1.62 7.90
N TYR A 57 -2.37 1.33 7.53
CA TYR A 57 -2.85 1.58 6.18
C TYR A 57 -2.97 3.08 5.87
N ALA A 58 -3.27 3.93 6.85
CA ALA A 58 -3.26 5.38 6.69
C ALA A 58 -1.86 5.95 6.41
N GLU A 59 -0.81 5.29 6.89
CA GLU A 59 0.56 5.72 6.69
C GLU A 59 1.13 5.33 5.33
N LEU A 60 0.77 4.17 4.79
CA LEU A 60 1.36 3.62 3.57
C LEU A 60 0.38 3.48 2.41
N GLY A 61 -0.90 3.19 2.67
CA GLY A 61 -1.83 2.72 1.64
C GLY A 61 -1.46 1.34 1.09
N ALA A 62 -1.86 1.08 -0.15
CA ALA A 62 -1.52 -0.14 -0.86
C ALA A 62 -0.04 -0.11 -1.30
N THR A 63 0.74 -1.10 -0.85
CA THR A 63 2.17 -1.22 -1.14
C THR A 63 2.52 -2.63 -1.60
N TYR A 64 3.64 -2.77 -2.32
CA TYR A 64 4.10 -4.07 -2.82
C TYR A 64 5.59 -4.28 -2.60
N GLY A 65 6.45 -3.47 -3.21
CA GLY A 65 7.90 -3.59 -3.10
C GLY A 65 8.40 -3.24 -1.71
N VAL A 66 9.33 -4.04 -1.18
CA VAL A 66 9.99 -3.79 0.09
C VAL A 66 11.48 -4.05 -0.07
N ALA A 67 12.31 -3.02 0.11
CA ALA A 67 13.75 -3.12 0.11
C ALA A 67 14.32 -2.71 1.47
N PHE A 68 15.29 -3.47 1.97
CA PHE A 68 15.91 -3.22 3.28
C PHE A 68 17.32 -2.70 3.15
N SER A 69 17.56 -1.47 3.64
CA SER A 69 18.90 -0.93 3.79
C SER A 69 19.55 -1.43 5.08
N ARG A 70 20.59 -2.24 4.94
CA ARG A 70 21.41 -2.71 6.07
C ARG A 70 22.16 -1.55 6.75
N GLN A 71 22.55 -0.55 5.99
CA GLN A 71 23.28 0.62 6.47
C GLN A 71 22.35 1.52 7.30
N ALA A 72 21.18 1.87 6.75
CA ALA A 72 20.21 2.71 7.43
C ALA A 72 19.37 1.95 8.48
N LYS A 73 19.34 0.61 8.43
CA LYS A 73 18.46 -0.28 9.21
C LYS A 73 16.98 0.07 9.05
N LYS A 74 16.61 0.45 7.83
CA LYS A 74 15.25 0.87 7.48
C LYS A 74 14.77 0.13 6.23
N SER A 75 13.47 -0.02 6.11
CA SER A 75 12.83 -0.53 4.91
C SER A 75 12.27 0.60 4.07
N PHE A 76 12.51 0.54 2.78
CA PHE A 76 11.81 1.35 1.78
C PHE A 76 10.65 0.54 1.23
N VAL A 77 9.50 1.19 1.09
CA VAL A 77 8.27 0.53 0.66
C VAL A 77 7.63 1.36 -0.45
N SER A 78 7.32 0.73 -1.57
CA SER A 78 6.75 1.41 -2.73
C SER A 78 5.23 1.27 -2.81
N ALA A 79 4.55 2.33 -3.23
CA ALA A 79 3.13 2.31 -3.56
C ALA A 79 2.86 1.38 -4.75
N VAL A 80 1.69 0.76 -4.76
CA VAL A 80 1.24 -0.07 -5.89
C VAL A 80 -0.22 0.20 -6.20
N MET A 81 -0.55 0.23 -7.49
CA MET A 81 -1.94 0.24 -7.92
C MET A 81 -2.56 -1.13 -7.72
N ARG A 82 -3.55 -1.19 -6.87
CA ARG A 82 -4.33 -2.40 -6.61
C ARG A 82 -5.82 -2.09 -6.60
N ARG A 83 -6.59 -2.95 -7.25
CA ARG A 83 -8.05 -2.83 -7.27
C ARG A 83 -8.60 -2.91 -5.85
N HIS A 84 -9.52 -2.00 -5.53
CA HIS A 84 -10.20 -1.86 -4.24
C HIS A 84 -9.33 -1.41 -3.07
N SER A 85 -8.04 -1.18 -3.25
CA SER A 85 -7.13 -0.69 -2.22
C SER A 85 -6.70 0.75 -2.51
N GLY A 86 -6.78 1.63 -1.51
CA GLY A 86 -6.45 3.04 -1.64
C GLY A 86 -4.95 3.30 -1.55
N PHE A 87 -4.50 4.39 -2.15
CA PHE A 87 -3.15 4.90 -1.96
C PHE A 87 -3.00 5.56 -0.59
N GLY A 88 -1.79 5.57 -0.09
CA GLY A 88 -1.37 6.35 1.05
C GLY A 88 -1.13 7.84 0.71
N PRO A 89 -0.57 8.62 1.66
CA PRO A 89 -0.44 10.06 1.55
C PRO A 89 0.35 10.57 0.34
N LEU A 90 1.30 9.79 -0.15
CA LEU A 90 2.14 10.16 -1.31
C LEU A 90 1.55 9.72 -2.65
N GLY A 91 0.35 9.14 -2.66
CA GLY A 91 -0.31 8.74 -3.89
C GLY A 91 0.40 7.60 -4.65
N PRO A 92 0.16 7.51 -5.99
CA PRO A 92 0.66 6.40 -6.81
C PRO A 92 2.18 6.35 -6.94
N GLY A 93 2.88 7.49 -6.90
CA GLY A 93 4.34 7.57 -6.98
C GLY A 93 5.06 7.48 -5.64
N GLY A 94 4.35 7.10 -4.57
CA GLY A 94 4.86 7.17 -3.21
C GLY A 94 5.92 6.13 -2.87
N ILE A 95 7.00 6.59 -2.24
CA ILE A 95 7.98 5.75 -1.55
C ILE A 95 8.00 6.16 -0.08
N TYR A 96 7.93 5.18 0.79
CA TYR A 96 7.83 5.34 2.23
C TYR A 96 9.06 4.74 2.91
N LEU A 97 9.46 5.35 4.01
CA LEU A 97 10.54 4.88 4.86
C LEU A 97 9.95 4.32 6.16
N VAL A 98 10.24 3.07 6.48
CA VAL A 98 9.72 2.40 7.67
C VAL A 98 10.87 1.95 8.55
N ASP A 99 10.89 2.44 9.79
CA ASP A 99 11.79 1.94 10.82
C ASP A 99 11.34 0.54 11.26
N GLN A 100 12.29 -0.38 11.36
CA GLN A 100 11.98 -1.73 11.82
C GLN A 100 11.89 -1.88 13.33
N ASN A 101 12.04 -0.80 14.05
CA ASN A 101 11.86 -0.82 15.49
C ASN A 101 10.36 -0.74 15.84
N PRO A 102 9.74 -1.85 16.30
CA PRO A 102 8.30 -1.88 16.58
C PRO A 102 7.89 -0.98 17.75
N LEU A 103 8.87 -0.47 18.52
CA LEU A 103 8.59 0.46 19.63
C LEU A 103 8.42 1.90 19.15
N THR A 104 8.97 2.24 18.01
CA THR A 104 8.88 3.61 17.45
C THR A 104 7.77 3.72 16.41
N ASN A 105 7.39 2.60 15.75
CA ASN A 105 6.36 2.55 14.70
C ASN A 105 6.42 3.78 13.77
N ASP A 106 7.63 4.10 13.29
CA ASP A 106 7.90 5.34 12.59
C ASP A 106 7.90 5.08 11.08
N ALA A 107 6.70 4.98 10.52
CA ALA A 107 6.50 4.98 9.08
C ALA A 107 6.36 6.43 8.59
N LYS A 108 7.18 6.83 7.63
CA LYS A 108 7.20 8.19 7.09
C LYS A 108 7.03 8.21 5.59
N ALA A 109 6.27 9.19 5.12
CA ALA A 109 6.36 9.62 3.74
C ALA A 109 7.81 10.07 3.45
N PHE A 110 8.44 9.45 2.43
CA PHE A 110 9.82 9.77 2.09
C PHE A 110 9.87 10.71 0.89
N PHE A 111 9.38 10.29 -0.26
CA PHE A 111 9.16 11.15 -1.43
C PHE A 111 8.16 10.50 -2.40
N SER A 112 7.63 11.32 -3.32
CA SER A 112 6.85 10.85 -4.47
C SER A 112 7.64 11.08 -5.75
N LEU A 113 7.69 10.09 -6.64
CA LEU A 113 8.31 10.26 -7.97
C LEU A 113 7.55 11.31 -8.79
N ASP A 114 6.24 11.39 -8.65
CA ASP A 114 5.43 12.41 -9.33
C ASP A 114 5.85 13.83 -8.93
N ASP A 115 6.12 14.07 -7.65
CA ASP A 115 6.59 15.37 -7.13
C ASP A 115 8.02 15.71 -7.62
N LEU A 116 8.81 14.71 -7.93
CA LEU A 116 10.15 14.87 -8.50
C LEU A 116 10.14 15.03 -10.03
N GLY A 117 8.97 15.03 -10.66
CA GLY A 117 8.80 15.18 -12.09
C GLY A 117 8.92 13.88 -12.90
N PHE A 118 8.87 12.74 -12.25
CA PHE A 118 8.81 11.42 -12.88
C PHE A 118 7.39 10.87 -12.80
N PRO A 119 6.53 11.14 -13.80
CA PRO A 119 5.12 10.79 -13.70
C PRO A 119 4.92 9.26 -13.67
N THR A 120 4.21 8.80 -12.64
CA THR A 120 3.83 7.40 -12.47
C THR A 120 2.39 7.12 -12.93
N HIS A 121 1.64 8.16 -13.30
CA HIS A 121 0.27 8.12 -13.78
C HIS A 121 -0.09 9.43 -14.49
N ILE A 122 -1.26 9.47 -15.14
CA ILE A 122 -1.89 10.72 -15.59
C ILE A 122 -2.89 11.16 -14.51
N PRO A 123 -2.74 12.35 -13.89
CA PRO A 123 -3.70 12.84 -12.91
C PRO A 123 -5.08 13.03 -13.51
N LEU A 124 -6.11 12.75 -12.72
CA LEU A 124 -7.48 13.05 -13.07
C LEU A 124 -7.65 14.56 -13.29
N GLY A 125 -7.99 15.10 -14.28
CA GLY A 125 -8.01 16.54 -14.60
C GLY A 125 -7.17 16.86 -15.84
N MET A 126 -6.22 16.00 -16.19
CA MET A 126 -5.62 15.96 -17.53
C MET A 126 -6.32 14.95 -18.44
N GLY A 127 -7.27 14.22 -17.91
CA GLY A 127 -8.17 13.29 -18.60
C GLY A 127 -9.47 13.15 -17.84
N SER A 128 -10.38 12.32 -18.28
CA SER A 128 -11.62 12.02 -17.59
C SER A 128 -11.67 10.54 -17.23
N TYR A 129 -12.13 10.23 -16.02
CA TYR A 129 -12.53 8.85 -15.71
C TYR A 129 -13.59 8.41 -16.70
N PRO A 130 -13.41 7.25 -17.32
CA PRO A 130 -14.46 6.71 -18.17
C PRO A 130 -15.72 6.48 -17.33
N ALA A 131 -16.87 6.83 -17.89
CA ALA A 131 -18.14 6.50 -17.23
C ALA A 131 -18.21 4.99 -16.99
N PRO A 132 -18.60 4.54 -15.78
CA PRO A 132 -18.68 3.13 -15.48
C PRO A 132 -19.75 2.47 -16.34
N THR A 133 -19.35 1.66 -17.29
CA THR A 133 -20.25 0.81 -18.05
C THR A 133 -19.83 -0.65 -17.91
N ALA A 134 -20.78 -1.56 -17.89
CA ALA A 134 -20.54 -3.00 -17.65
C ALA A 134 -19.62 -3.69 -18.67
N SER A 135 -19.18 -2.98 -19.71
CA SER A 135 -18.35 -3.51 -20.79
C SER A 135 -17.10 -2.67 -21.09
N ASN A 136 -16.72 -1.71 -20.23
CA ASN A 136 -15.60 -0.83 -20.53
C ASN A 136 -14.27 -1.40 -20.11
N VAL A 137 -13.59 -1.92 -21.08
CA VAL A 137 -12.14 -1.78 -21.15
C VAL A 137 -11.87 -0.33 -21.54
N SER A 138 -11.53 0.53 -20.59
CA SER A 138 -11.21 1.92 -20.88
C SER A 138 -9.96 2.01 -21.76
N PRO A 139 -9.99 2.77 -22.86
CA PRO A 139 -8.78 3.03 -23.63
C PRO A 139 -7.76 3.92 -22.88
N VAL A 140 -8.15 4.54 -21.77
CA VAL A 140 -7.29 5.42 -20.97
C VAL A 140 -6.95 4.72 -19.66
N SER A 141 -5.93 3.90 -19.72
CA SER A 141 -5.56 2.98 -18.63
C SER A 141 -4.58 3.55 -17.61
N ASP A 142 -4.08 4.75 -17.82
CA ASP A 142 -3.03 5.40 -17.02
C ASP A 142 -3.53 6.61 -16.21
N ILE A 143 -4.82 6.96 -16.32
CA ILE A 143 -5.43 8.01 -15.51
C ILE A 143 -5.81 7.46 -14.14
N VAL A 144 -5.31 8.11 -13.09
CA VAL A 144 -5.63 7.78 -11.70
C VAL A 144 -6.17 8.99 -10.98
N GLY A 145 -7.36 8.86 -10.39
CA GLY A 145 -7.91 9.81 -9.45
C GLY A 145 -7.55 9.50 -8.00
N SER A 146 -8.03 10.35 -7.11
CA SER A 146 -7.94 10.12 -5.67
C SER A 146 -8.68 8.84 -5.24
N ASN A 147 -8.47 8.40 -4.02
CA ASN A 147 -9.22 7.28 -3.45
C ASN A 147 -10.73 7.54 -3.47
N ALA A 148 -11.15 8.80 -3.28
CA ALA A 148 -12.56 9.21 -3.36
C ALA A 148 -13.10 9.14 -4.80
N ASP A 149 -12.34 9.58 -5.80
CA ASP A 149 -12.71 9.47 -7.22
C ASP A 149 -12.89 8.01 -7.64
N ARG A 150 -12.09 7.11 -7.08
CA ARG A 150 -12.19 5.67 -7.26
C ARG A 150 -13.38 5.04 -6.51
N GLN A 151 -14.12 5.83 -5.72
CA GLN A 151 -15.25 5.40 -4.91
C GLN A 151 -14.90 4.25 -3.95
N LEU A 152 -13.75 4.36 -3.31
CA LEU A 152 -13.34 3.39 -2.31
C LEU A 152 -14.12 3.58 -1.02
N SER A 153 -14.52 2.50 -0.38
CA SER A 153 -15.26 2.53 0.87
C SER A 153 -14.39 2.94 2.05
N THR A 154 -15.01 3.48 3.08
CA THR A 154 -14.34 3.85 4.34
C THR A 154 -14.60 2.88 5.49
N GLY A 155 -15.45 1.89 5.26
CA GLY A 155 -15.88 0.92 6.26
C GLY A 155 -15.29 -0.46 6.07
N LEU A 156 -15.20 -1.19 7.18
CA LEU A 156 -14.84 -2.60 7.17
C LEU A 156 -15.93 -3.40 6.43
N PHE A 157 -15.51 -4.28 5.54
CA PHE A 157 -16.41 -5.19 4.79
C PHE A 157 -17.46 -4.50 3.90
N GLN A 158 -17.26 -3.22 3.60
CA GLN A 158 -18.12 -2.51 2.66
C GLN A 158 -17.67 -2.75 1.22
N PRO A 159 -18.61 -2.82 0.26
CA PRO A 159 -18.26 -2.97 -1.14
C PRO A 159 -17.53 -1.73 -1.67
N ASN A 160 -16.58 -1.98 -2.55
CA ASN A 160 -15.87 -0.95 -3.32
C ASN A 160 -16.28 -1.05 -4.79
N THR A 161 -16.46 0.05 -5.46
CA THR A 161 -16.80 0.07 -6.89
C THR A 161 -15.56 0.05 -7.78
N ASP A 162 -14.62 0.92 -7.59
CA ASP A 162 -13.29 0.98 -8.21
C ASP A 162 -13.23 0.44 -9.66
N HIS A 163 -14.12 0.93 -10.50
CA HIS A 163 -14.43 0.34 -11.81
C HIS A 163 -13.26 0.33 -12.79
N VAL A 164 -12.39 1.36 -12.72
CA VAL A 164 -11.30 1.55 -13.69
C VAL A 164 -9.98 0.94 -13.24
N ALA A 165 -9.88 0.52 -11.99
CA ALA A 165 -8.63 -0.01 -11.44
C ALA A 165 -8.10 -1.23 -12.20
N GLY A 166 -8.98 -2.04 -12.75
CA GLY A 166 -8.59 -3.23 -13.51
C GLY A 166 -7.68 -2.93 -14.71
N ASP A 167 -7.92 -1.81 -15.38
CA ASP A 167 -7.10 -1.37 -16.52
C ASP A 167 -5.80 -0.67 -16.08
N GLN A 168 -5.73 -0.23 -14.84
CA GLN A 168 -4.61 0.56 -14.30
C GLN A 168 -3.55 -0.31 -13.64
N VAL A 169 -3.94 -1.47 -13.10
CA VAL A 169 -3.00 -2.39 -12.44
C VAL A 169 -1.89 -2.82 -13.40
N GLY A 170 -0.65 -2.64 -12.96
CA GLY A 170 0.54 -2.95 -13.76
C GLY A 170 0.91 -1.92 -14.82
N LYS A 171 0.19 -0.79 -14.91
CA LYS A 171 0.48 0.30 -15.86
C LYS A 171 0.79 1.63 -15.17
N VAL A 172 0.24 1.83 -13.98
CA VAL A 172 0.43 3.04 -13.18
C VAL A 172 0.98 2.70 -11.81
N SER A 173 1.45 3.72 -11.09
CA SER A 173 2.09 3.54 -9.80
C SER A 173 3.45 2.84 -9.91
N LEU A 174 3.93 2.35 -8.80
CA LEU A 174 5.18 1.62 -8.69
C LEU A 174 4.90 0.13 -8.59
N GLY A 175 5.94 -0.65 -8.62
CA GLY A 175 5.89 -2.09 -8.39
C GLY A 175 6.93 -2.47 -7.35
N ASP A 176 7.83 -3.34 -7.72
CA ASP A 176 8.95 -3.72 -6.86
C ASP A 176 9.96 -2.59 -6.70
N ILE A 177 10.75 -2.66 -5.65
CA ILE A 177 11.81 -1.72 -5.30
C ILE A 177 13.02 -2.49 -4.81
N ASP A 178 14.20 -2.05 -5.18
CA ASP A 178 15.46 -2.60 -4.72
C ASP A 178 16.44 -1.48 -4.34
N ILE A 179 17.46 -1.82 -3.59
CA ILE A 179 18.52 -0.91 -3.18
C ILE A 179 19.82 -1.40 -3.80
N SER A 180 20.57 -0.46 -4.40
CA SER A 180 21.88 -0.77 -4.94
C SER A 180 22.86 -1.26 -3.86
N ASP A 181 23.88 -2.03 -4.26
CA ASP A 181 24.85 -2.66 -3.34
C ASP A 181 25.64 -1.63 -2.49
N ASP A 182 25.74 -0.41 -2.97
CA ASP A 182 26.39 0.71 -2.27
C ASP A 182 25.45 1.52 -1.36
N GLY A 183 24.17 1.17 -1.29
CA GLY A 183 23.17 1.74 -0.37
C GLY A 183 22.35 2.88 -0.95
#